data_cdd78feddb51a23c159fd6540774ce59
#
_entry.id   cdd78feddb51a23c159fd6540774ce59
#
_cell.length_a   1.000
_cell.length_b   1.000
_cell.length_c   1.000
_cell.angle_alpha   90.00
_cell.angle_beta   90.00
_cell.angle_gamma   90.00
#
_symmetry.space_group_name_H-M   'P 1'
#
loop_
_entity.id
_entity.type
_entity.pdbx_description
1 polymer ?
#
loop_
_entity_poly.entity_id
_entity_poly.type
_entity_poly.pdbx_seq_one_letter_code
_entity_poly.pdbx_strand_id
1 'polypeptide(L)'
;MKPQGLLSELELLLLLTIVNLGEGAYGVPIAREVAEHRGHPVSIAGVYSTLDRLEAAGLVASVLGEATPERGGRAKRYFRVTRRGLRAVHDTRRVLTKLWKSLPALDAKEPA
;
A
#
# COMPACT_ATOMS: atom_id res chain seq x y z
N MET A 1 -10.35 -21.15 5.12
CA MET A 1 -9.56 -19.99 5.27
C MET A 1 -10.41 -18.77 5.54
N LYS A 2 -10.01 -18.06 6.49
CA LYS A 2 -10.76 -16.92 6.90
C LYS A 2 -10.66 -15.80 5.85
N PRO A 3 -11.75 -15.11 5.58
CA PRO A 3 -11.67 -14.00 4.65
C PRO A 3 -10.75 -12.93 5.18
N GLN A 4 -10.17 -12.24 4.24
CA GLN A 4 -9.38 -11.09 4.58
C GLN A 4 -10.30 -10.07 5.19
N GLY A 5 -9.99 -9.57 6.34
CA GLY A 5 -10.69 -8.42 6.84
C GLY A 5 -10.44 -7.23 5.94
N LEU A 6 -10.97 -6.09 6.32
CA LEU A 6 -10.63 -4.87 5.62
C LEU A 6 -9.16 -4.58 5.80
N LEU A 7 -8.57 -4.01 4.76
CA LEU A 7 -7.18 -3.57 4.86
C LEU A 7 -7.09 -2.45 5.88
N SER A 8 -6.00 -2.45 6.63
CA SER A 8 -5.73 -1.31 7.51
C SER A 8 -5.38 -0.10 6.67
N GLU A 9 -5.36 1.07 7.32
CA GLU A 9 -5.00 2.29 6.62
C GLU A 9 -3.65 2.17 5.94
N LEU A 10 -2.64 1.70 6.68
CA LEU A 10 -1.31 1.60 6.13
C LEU A 10 -1.24 0.57 5.01
N GLU A 11 -1.91 -0.57 5.18
CA GLU A 11 -1.94 -1.58 4.14
C GLU A 11 -2.56 -1.05 2.86
N LEU A 12 -3.68 -0.36 2.99
CA LEU A 12 -4.35 0.20 1.82
C LEU A 12 -3.48 1.24 1.14
N LEU A 13 -2.87 2.12 1.92
CA LEU A 13 -2.00 3.14 1.35
C LEU A 13 -0.81 2.53 0.65
N LEU A 14 -0.21 1.48 1.23
CA LEU A 14 0.93 0.82 0.61
C LEU A 14 0.54 0.18 -0.72
N LEU A 15 -0.58 -0.53 -0.75
CA LEU A 15 -0.99 -1.19 -1.99
C LEU A 15 -1.29 -0.17 -3.08
N LEU A 16 -2.01 0.89 -2.74
CA LEU A 16 -2.32 1.93 -3.72
C LEU A 16 -1.06 2.63 -4.21
N THR A 17 -0.13 2.88 -3.31
CA THR A 17 1.12 3.54 -3.66
C THR A 17 1.96 2.68 -4.60
N ILE A 18 2.01 1.37 -4.34
CA ILE A 18 2.76 0.47 -5.20
C ILE A 18 2.18 0.48 -6.62
N VAL A 19 0.87 0.41 -6.74
CA VAL A 19 0.23 0.48 -8.04
C VAL A 19 0.58 1.78 -8.74
N ASN A 20 0.53 2.87 -7.99
CA ASN A 20 0.77 4.19 -8.56
C ASN A 20 2.21 4.38 -9.02
N LEU A 21 3.17 3.84 -8.27
CA LEU A 21 4.57 3.96 -8.64
C LEU A 21 4.97 3.03 -9.78
N GLY A 22 4.21 1.96 -9.98
CA GLY A 22 4.52 1.05 -11.07
C GLY A 22 5.88 0.41 -10.91
N GLU A 23 6.70 0.52 -11.92
CA GLU A 23 8.00 -0.15 -11.92
C GLU A 23 9.00 0.45 -10.95
N GLY A 24 8.72 1.63 -10.44
CA GLY A 24 9.60 2.28 -9.48
C GLY A 24 9.27 2.00 -8.03
N ALA A 25 8.49 0.96 -7.75
CA ALA A 25 7.98 0.73 -6.40
C ALA A 25 8.97 -0.05 -5.56
N TYR A 26 9.93 0.64 -4.97
CA TYR A 26 10.79 0.04 -3.97
C TYR A 26 10.67 0.87 -2.67
N GLY A 27 11.33 0.42 -1.61
CA GLY A 27 11.04 0.91 -0.27
C GLY A 27 11.05 2.42 -0.09
N VAL A 28 12.10 3.08 -0.61
CA VAL A 28 12.24 4.52 -0.35
C VAL A 28 11.11 5.34 -0.98
N PRO A 29 10.84 5.21 -2.29
CA PRO A 29 9.74 5.98 -2.86
C PRO A 29 8.38 5.57 -2.30
N ILE A 30 8.20 4.29 -1.94
CA ILE A 30 6.95 3.88 -1.31
C ILE A 30 6.75 4.63 0.00
N ALA A 31 7.77 4.65 0.85
CA ALA A 31 7.66 5.32 2.14
C ALA A 31 7.44 6.82 1.98
N ARG A 32 8.12 7.41 0.99
CA ARG A 32 7.99 8.85 0.75
C ARG A 32 6.56 9.20 0.33
N GLU A 33 6.00 8.44 -0.60
CA GLU A 33 4.65 8.71 -1.07
C GLU A 33 3.61 8.53 0.02
N VAL A 34 3.76 7.47 0.82
CA VAL A 34 2.82 7.24 1.91
C VAL A 34 2.90 8.39 2.92
N ALA A 35 4.11 8.82 3.24
CA ALA A 35 4.28 9.92 4.19
C ALA A 35 3.62 11.19 3.67
N GLU A 36 3.77 11.46 2.37
CA GLU A 36 3.17 12.63 1.78
C GLU A 36 1.65 12.62 1.90
N HIS A 37 1.04 11.47 1.61
CA HIS A 37 -0.41 11.38 1.65
C HIS A 37 -0.95 11.39 3.07
N ARG A 38 -0.20 10.85 4.02
CA ARG A 38 -0.63 10.86 5.41
C ARG A 38 -0.38 12.20 6.08
N GLY A 39 0.54 12.99 5.54
CA GLY A 39 0.86 14.26 6.13
C GLY A 39 1.86 14.20 7.27
N HIS A 40 2.47 13.05 7.49
CA HIS A 40 3.51 12.91 8.51
C HIS A 40 4.42 11.74 8.14
N PRO A 41 5.64 11.73 8.67
CA PRO A 41 6.59 10.69 8.31
C PRO A 41 6.12 9.30 8.75
N VAL A 42 6.58 8.29 8.02
CA VAL A 42 6.36 6.91 8.40
C VAL A 42 7.71 6.25 8.66
N SER A 43 7.68 5.28 9.54
CA SER A 43 8.88 4.53 9.86
C SER A 43 9.22 3.61 8.69
N ILE A 44 10.46 3.66 8.23
CA ILE A 44 10.91 2.76 7.18
C ILE A 44 10.79 1.30 7.63
N ALA A 45 11.14 1.04 8.88
CA ALA A 45 11.01 -0.32 9.41
C ALA A 45 9.55 -0.77 9.42
N GLY A 46 8.63 0.13 9.76
CA GLY A 46 7.22 -0.20 9.74
C GLY A 46 6.71 -0.47 8.35
N VAL A 47 7.19 0.28 7.35
CA VAL A 47 6.83 0.04 5.97
C VAL A 47 7.29 -1.34 5.54
N TYR A 48 8.55 -1.69 5.78
CA TYR A 48 9.06 -3.00 5.37
C TYR A 48 8.38 -4.14 6.12
N SER A 49 8.13 -3.94 7.41
CA SER A 49 7.42 -4.95 8.19
C SER A 49 6.03 -5.22 7.61
N THR A 50 5.33 -4.16 7.25
CA THR A 50 4.00 -4.31 6.67
C THR A 50 4.08 -4.94 5.28
N LEU A 51 5.06 -4.55 4.47
CA LEU A 51 5.25 -5.15 3.16
C LEU A 51 5.53 -6.64 3.27
N ASP A 52 6.34 -7.03 4.25
CA ASP A 52 6.62 -8.45 4.47
C ASP A 52 5.35 -9.23 4.82
N ARG A 53 4.49 -8.64 5.65
CA ARG A 53 3.24 -9.29 5.99
C ARG A 53 2.30 -9.38 4.78
N LEU A 54 2.28 -8.33 3.97
CA LEU A 54 1.46 -8.34 2.76
C LEU A 54 1.97 -9.39 1.78
N GLU A 55 3.28 -9.54 1.67
CA GLU A 55 3.83 -10.55 0.79
C GLU A 55 3.53 -11.96 1.31
N ALA A 56 3.66 -12.17 2.61
CA ALA A 56 3.32 -13.45 3.19
C ALA A 56 1.84 -13.80 2.98
N ALA A 57 0.98 -12.80 2.95
CA ALA A 57 -0.44 -13.01 2.71
C ALA A 57 -0.77 -13.15 1.22
N GLY A 58 0.20 -12.99 0.35
CA GLY A 58 -0.02 -13.12 -1.08
C GLY A 58 -0.61 -11.88 -1.75
N LEU A 59 -0.58 -10.74 -1.07
CA LEU A 59 -1.16 -9.52 -1.62
C LEU A 59 -0.17 -8.70 -2.42
N VAL A 60 1.12 -8.85 -2.14
CA VAL A 60 2.18 -8.26 -2.95
C VAL A 60 3.20 -9.34 -3.28
N ALA A 61 3.96 -9.11 -4.32
CA ALA A 61 5.10 -9.93 -4.67
C ALA A 61 6.30 -9.01 -4.83
N SER A 62 7.49 -9.55 -4.63
CA SER A 62 8.69 -8.72 -4.75
C SER A 62 9.75 -9.45 -5.53
N VAL A 63 10.62 -8.67 -6.15
CA VAL A 63 11.80 -9.20 -6.84
C VAL A 63 12.96 -8.28 -6.51
N LEU A 64 14.16 -8.84 -6.54
CA LEU A 64 15.36 -8.04 -6.38
C LEU A 64 15.77 -7.52 -7.76
N GLY A 65 15.98 -6.22 -7.82
CA GLY A 65 16.56 -5.63 -9.01
C GLY A 65 18.05 -5.84 -9.03
N GLU A 66 18.68 -5.35 -10.08
CA GLU A 66 20.12 -5.47 -10.19
C GLU A 66 20.80 -4.50 -9.25
N ALA A 67 21.89 -4.97 -8.66
CA ALA A 67 22.72 -4.10 -7.86
C ALA A 67 23.41 -3.08 -8.78
N THR A 68 23.54 -1.87 -8.30
CA THR A 68 24.24 -0.83 -9.06
C THR A 68 25.38 -0.27 -8.22
N PRO A 69 26.44 0.18 -8.87
CA PRO A 69 27.56 0.75 -8.12
C PRO A 69 27.17 2.00 -7.33
N GLU A 70 26.21 2.76 -7.83
CA GLU A 70 25.80 4.00 -7.18
C GLU A 70 25.19 3.76 -5.81
N ARG A 71 24.82 2.54 -5.52
CA ARG A 71 24.15 2.24 -4.26
C ARG A 71 24.95 1.30 -3.41
N GLY A 72 26.27 1.37 -3.56
CA GLY A 72 27.12 0.52 -2.78
C GLY A 72 26.97 -0.95 -3.08
N GLY A 73 26.49 -1.27 -4.26
CA GLY A 73 26.32 -2.64 -4.69
C GLY A 73 25.07 -3.34 -4.18
N ARG A 74 24.18 -2.62 -3.53
CA ARG A 74 22.96 -3.24 -3.01
C ARG A 74 21.87 -3.29 -4.06
N ALA A 75 21.23 -4.46 -4.17
CA ALA A 75 20.06 -4.59 -5.01
C ALA A 75 18.86 -3.97 -4.32
N LYS A 76 17.98 -3.36 -5.10
CA LYS A 76 16.73 -2.84 -4.60
C LYS A 76 15.67 -3.92 -4.70
N ARG A 77 14.79 -3.95 -3.72
CA ARG A 77 13.68 -4.89 -3.71
C ARG A 77 12.45 -4.15 -4.21
N TYR A 78 11.94 -4.60 -5.37
CA TYR A 78 10.80 -3.96 -6.01
C TYR A 78 9.54 -4.76 -5.74
N PHE A 79 8.44 -4.07 -5.55
CA PHE A 79 7.17 -4.68 -5.17
C PHE A 79 6.13 -4.45 -6.25
N ARG A 80 5.22 -5.38 -6.36
CA ARG A 80 4.03 -5.20 -7.19
C ARG A 80 2.85 -5.80 -6.46
N VAL A 81 1.66 -5.27 -6.73
CA VAL A 81 0.44 -5.78 -6.12
C VAL A 81 -0.03 -6.96 -6.96
N THR A 82 -0.33 -8.07 -6.30
CA THR A 82 -0.83 -9.25 -6.97
C THR A 82 -2.31 -9.09 -7.30
N ARG A 83 -2.84 -10.03 -8.11
CA ARG A 83 -4.28 -10.03 -8.37
C ARG A 83 -5.07 -10.12 -7.07
N ARG A 84 -4.60 -10.94 -6.14
CA ARG A 84 -5.23 -11.07 -4.85
C ARG A 84 -5.19 -9.74 -4.06
N GLY A 85 -4.07 -9.04 -4.17
CA GLY A 85 -3.95 -7.73 -3.55
C GLY A 85 -4.91 -6.72 -4.14
N LEU A 86 -5.04 -6.72 -5.46
CA LEU A 86 -5.99 -5.82 -6.10
C LEU A 86 -7.42 -6.12 -5.67
N ARG A 87 -7.74 -7.40 -5.53
CA ARG A 87 -9.07 -7.77 -5.05
C ARG A 87 -9.30 -7.25 -3.64
N ALA A 88 -8.30 -7.36 -2.77
CA ALA A 88 -8.42 -6.85 -1.40
C ALA A 88 -8.64 -5.34 -1.38
N VAL A 89 -7.96 -4.62 -2.26
CA VAL A 89 -8.16 -3.18 -2.39
C VAL A 89 -9.58 -2.87 -2.82
N HIS A 90 -10.06 -3.56 -3.83
CA HIS A 90 -11.42 -3.32 -4.34
C HIS A 90 -12.48 -3.67 -3.29
N ASP A 91 -12.26 -4.75 -2.55
CA ASP A 91 -13.22 -5.14 -1.51
C ASP A 91 -13.26 -4.10 -0.41
N THR A 92 -12.10 -3.61 0.01
CA THR A 92 -12.03 -2.59 1.03
C THR A 92 -12.73 -1.31 0.55
N ARG A 93 -12.45 -0.91 -0.68
CA ARG A 93 -13.09 0.28 -1.26
C ARG A 93 -14.61 0.12 -1.29
N ARG A 94 -15.08 -1.06 -1.68
CA ARG A 94 -16.51 -1.29 -1.80
C ARG A 94 -17.21 -1.12 -0.47
N VAL A 95 -16.64 -1.68 0.59
CA VAL A 95 -17.24 -1.56 1.91
C VAL A 95 -17.21 -0.12 2.38
N LEU A 96 -16.09 0.56 2.21
CA LEU A 96 -15.99 1.96 2.64
C LEU A 96 -16.94 2.85 1.87
N THR A 97 -17.04 2.63 0.57
CA THR A 97 -17.93 3.42 -0.28
C THR A 97 -19.38 3.20 0.13
N LYS A 98 -19.73 1.96 0.40
CA LYS A 98 -21.10 1.64 0.81
C LYS A 98 -21.45 2.33 2.13
N LEU A 99 -20.54 2.27 3.09
CA LEU A 99 -20.77 2.94 4.36
C LEU A 99 -20.82 4.45 4.19
N TRP A 100 -19.94 4.98 3.36
CA TRP A 100 -19.90 6.41 3.12
C TRP A 100 -21.23 6.90 2.55
N LYS A 101 -21.75 6.19 1.57
CA LYS A 101 -22.99 6.58 0.90
C LYS A 101 -24.22 6.41 1.77
N SER A 102 -24.12 5.56 2.79
CA SER A 102 -25.26 5.38 3.70
C SER A 102 -25.36 6.50 4.72
N LEU A 103 -24.40 7.43 4.72
CA LEU A 103 -24.38 8.54 5.66
C LEU A 103 -24.45 9.85 4.88
N PRO A 104 -25.67 10.30 4.53
CA PRO A 104 -25.81 11.48 3.68
C PRO A 104 -25.08 12.71 4.20
N ALA A 105 -24.95 12.82 5.52
CA ALA A 105 -24.25 13.98 6.09
C ALA A 105 -22.79 14.01 5.66
N LEU A 106 -22.18 12.85 5.42
CA LEU A 106 -20.79 12.80 4.98
C LEU A 106 -20.66 13.14 3.50
N ASP A 107 -21.69 12.83 2.73
CA ASP A 107 -21.68 13.13 1.30
C ASP A 107 -22.00 14.57 1.01
N ALA A 108 -22.77 15.21 1.86
CA ALA A 108 -23.31 16.52 1.56
C ALA A 108 -22.24 17.59 1.53
N LYS A 109 -21.36 17.59 2.51
CA LYS A 109 -20.25 18.53 2.54
C LYS A 109 -19.36 18.17 3.70
N GLU A 110 -18.21 18.79 3.69
CA GLU A 110 -17.25 18.53 4.74
C GLU A 110 -17.70 19.14 6.05
N PRO A 111 -17.34 18.51 7.16
CA PRO A 111 -17.63 19.11 8.46
C PRO A 111 -16.89 20.42 8.62
N ALA A 112 -17.49 21.31 9.33
CA ALA A 112 -16.89 22.63 9.59
C ALA A 112 -15.67 22.50 10.50
#